data_ef7daeddff5251002fdcda884f05fa89
#
_entry.id   ef7daeddff5251002fdcda884f05fa89
#
_cell.length_a   1.000
_cell.length_b   1.000
_cell.length_c   1.000
_cell.angle_alpha   90.00
_cell.angle_beta   90.00
_cell.angle_gamma   90.00
#
_symmetry.space_group_name_H-M   'P 1'
#
loop_
_entity.id
_entity.type
_entity.pdbx_description
1 polymer ?
#
loop_
_entity_poly.entity_id
_entity_poly.type
_entity_poly.pdbx_seq_one_letter_code
_entity_poly.pdbx_strand_id
1 'polypeptide(L)'
;MKLLNKSFKPFAFMTTVMVLISIPLFYFVVVYIYTLDADQSLKNNKLRIEDQLNHLYEHPRTAILRIRLLNELDIGYQLISLDTFPATREDRYYTAERFDQYSNSVRPYRYLETVVDIFDKQYLLKAEVDMEEYFDVIPYTTAVAGLFFVLILVGYYFINRRIASRVWLPFYQTLDKLSKLQIHKGDEFAPVVTDIEEFDQLNENLLFFTNRSQSAYNQQKEFTENASHELQTPLAVLQAKADLLIQSDLSEAQYSLLDQINLTIGRMNRLNKNLLLLTKIENKQFMPNERINLSDILKETIDLYMVSFEERNLEVVDQITPNVTIQGNRALIETLINSLLTNSISHNIDGGSVIVLLNEKNLIIKNTGVSNDLGEEKIFKRFNKDAKNTDGSGLGLAIVKAIAELYDFSVSYDFKNGMHEFSVNF
;
A
#
# COMPACT_ATOMS: atom_id res chain seq x y z
N MET A 1 0.48 6.31 -0.46
CA MET A 1 -0.61 7.23 -0.04
C MET A 1 -1.32 6.56 1.13
N LYS A 2 -1.33 7.15 2.33
CA LYS A 2 -1.93 6.48 3.51
C LYS A 2 -3.44 6.28 3.27
N LEU A 3 -3.98 5.13 3.64
CA LEU A 3 -5.39 4.73 3.48
C LEU A 3 -6.35 5.79 4.04
N LEU A 4 -5.95 6.43 5.13
CA LEU A 4 -6.63 7.56 5.77
C LEU A 4 -6.94 8.71 4.79
N ASN A 5 -5.99 9.08 3.94
CA ASN A 5 -6.17 10.15 2.96
C ASN A 5 -7.04 9.72 1.76
N LYS A 6 -7.07 8.41 1.46
CA LYS A 6 -7.87 7.88 0.35
C LYS A 6 -9.35 7.81 0.70
N SER A 7 -9.68 7.48 1.95
CA SER A 7 -11.07 7.43 2.43
C SER A 7 -11.62 8.83 2.73
N PHE A 8 -10.79 9.74 3.27
CA PHE A 8 -11.21 11.07 3.69
C PHE A 8 -11.54 12.00 2.53
N LYS A 9 -10.75 12.01 1.45
CA LYS A 9 -10.91 12.93 0.31
C LYS A 9 -12.30 12.87 -0.36
N PRO A 10 -12.87 11.68 -0.70
CA PRO A 10 -14.18 11.60 -1.32
C PRO A 10 -15.30 12.15 -0.41
N PHE A 11 -15.24 11.84 0.89
CA PHE A 11 -16.23 12.33 1.84
C PHE A 11 -16.14 13.85 2.04
N ALA A 12 -14.93 14.41 2.18
CA ALA A 12 -14.72 15.85 2.29
C ALA A 12 -15.20 16.57 1.02
N PHE A 13 -14.93 16.01 -0.16
CA PHE A 13 -15.43 16.55 -1.42
C PHE A 13 -16.96 16.53 -1.49
N MET A 14 -17.59 15.39 -1.18
CA MET A 14 -19.04 15.24 -1.22
C MET A 14 -19.75 16.19 -0.24
N THR A 15 -19.25 16.33 0.98
CA THR A 15 -19.81 17.26 1.97
C THR A 15 -19.64 18.72 1.55
N THR A 16 -18.52 19.08 0.96
CA THR A 16 -18.30 20.43 0.42
C THR A 16 -19.28 20.74 -0.71
N VAL A 17 -19.47 19.81 -1.64
CA VAL A 17 -20.44 19.93 -2.73
C VAL A 17 -21.87 20.07 -2.21
N MET A 18 -22.26 19.25 -1.21
CA MET A 18 -23.58 19.36 -0.58
C MET A 18 -23.82 20.74 0.05
N VAL A 19 -22.84 21.28 0.78
CA VAL A 19 -22.94 22.61 1.38
C VAL A 19 -23.06 23.70 0.31
N LEU A 20 -22.24 23.62 -0.76
CA LEU A 20 -22.31 24.57 -1.87
C LEU A 20 -23.65 24.57 -2.59
N ILE A 21 -24.34 23.44 -2.66
CA ILE A 21 -25.68 23.32 -3.25
C ILE A 21 -26.75 23.77 -2.27
N SER A 22 -26.57 23.51 -0.97
CA SER A 22 -27.58 23.82 0.07
C SER A 22 -27.82 25.31 0.26
N ILE A 23 -26.77 26.14 0.17
CA ILE A 23 -26.90 27.60 0.36
C ILE A 23 -27.81 28.25 -0.72
N PRO A 24 -27.55 28.08 -2.03
CA PRO A 24 -28.45 28.62 -3.06
C PRO A 24 -29.83 27.98 -3.02
N LEU A 25 -29.94 26.69 -2.71
CA LEU A 25 -31.24 26.04 -2.57
C LEU A 25 -32.06 26.65 -1.44
N PHE A 26 -31.41 26.89 -0.28
CA PHE A 26 -32.07 27.57 0.84
C PHE A 26 -32.56 28.97 0.45
N TYR A 27 -31.70 29.75 -0.22
CA TYR A 27 -32.09 31.06 -0.74
C TYR A 27 -33.35 30.99 -1.63
N PHE A 28 -33.37 30.08 -2.61
CA PHE A 28 -34.52 29.90 -3.49
C PHE A 28 -35.80 29.50 -2.74
N VAL A 29 -35.67 28.60 -1.76
CA VAL A 29 -36.80 28.13 -0.94
C VAL A 29 -37.36 29.31 -0.13
N VAL A 30 -36.51 30.13 0.48
CA VAL A 30 -36.93 31.29 1.25
C VAL A 30 -37.66 32.32 0.36
N VAL A 31 -37.06 32.65 -0.80
CA VAL A 31 -37.69 33.55 -1.79
C VAL A 31 -39.06 33.00 -2.24
N TYR A 32 -39.17 31.73 -2.49
CA TYR A 32 -40.39 31.06 -2.90
C TYR A 32 -41.49 31.17 -1.82
N ILE A 33 -41.12 30.88 -0.55
CA ILE A 33 -42.07 30.99 0.59
C ILE A 33 -42.60 32.42 0.72
N TYR A 34 -41.74 33.46 0.70
CA TYR A 34 -42.16 34.82 0.78
C TYR A 34 -43.01 35.27 -0.40
N THR A 35 -42.72 34.78 -1.59
CA THR A 35 -43.54 35.04 -2.78
C THR A 35 -44.95 34.44 -2.64
N LEU A 36 -45.05 33.21 -2.11
CA LEU A 36 -46.36 32.59 -1.82
C LEU A 36 -47.15 33.34 -0.76
N ASP A 37 -46.49 33.83 0.29
CA ASP A 37 -47.12 34.61 1.34
C ASP A 37 -47.68 35.95 0.80
N ALA A 38 -46.90 36.63 -0.05
CA ALA A 38 -47.33 37.84 -0.73
C ALA A 38 -48.54 37.58 -1.66
N ASP A 39 -48.52 36.48 -2.44
CA ASP A 39 -49.63 36.06 -3.32
C ASP A 39 -50.90 35.78 -2.50
N GLN A 40 -50.78 35.11 -1.34
CA GLN A 40 -51.89 34.83 -0.46
C GLN A 40 -52.45 36.13 0.17
N SER A 41 -51.57 37.08 0.56
CA SER A 41 -51.95 38.40 1.06
C SER A 41 -52.71 39.19 0.00
N LEU A 42 -52.24 39.23 -1.24
CA LEU A 42 -52.90 39.87 -2.37
C LEU A 42 -54.28 39.27 -2.63
N LYS A 43 -54.41 37.93 -2.61
CA LYS A 43 -55.67 37.24 -2.77
C LYS A 43 -56.67 37.58 -1.64
N ASN A 44 -56.21 37.62 -0.39
CA ASN A 44 -57.02 38.00 0.74
C ASN A 44 -57.51 39.50 0.63
N ASN A 45 -56.61 40.37 0.17
CA ASN A 45 -56.94 41.76 -0.12
C ASN A 45 -58.01 41.91 -1.23
N LYS A 46 -57.90 41.15 -2.34
CA LYS A 46 -58.90 41.08 -3.39
C LYS A 46 -60.27 40.76 -2.79
N LEU A 47 -60.39 39.67 -2.07
CA LEU A 47 -61.64 39.18 -1.45
C LEU A 47 -62.23 40.26 -0.49
N ARG A 48 -61.40 40.90 0.31
CA ARG A 48 -61.80 41.92 1.26
C ARG A 48 -62.30 43.17 0.54
N ILE A 49 -61.65 43.61 -0.53
CA ILE A 49 -62.04 44.76 -1.32
C ILE A 49 -63.43 44.52 -2.02
N GLU A 50 -63.59 43.34 -2.61
CA GLU A 50 -64.78 42.89 -3.30
C GLU A 50 -66.00 42.84 -2.30
N ASP A 51 -65.77 42.21 -1.14
CA ASP A 51 -66.75 42.11 -0.06
C ASP A 51 -67.16 43.51 0.48
N GLN A 52 -66.15 44.31 0.83
CA GLN A 52 -66.41 45.66 1.36
C GLN A 52 -67.12 46.60 0.41
N LEU A 53 -66.81 46.53 -0.90
CA LEU A 53 -67.43 47.39 -1.88
C LEU A 53 -68.85 46.90 -2.26
N ASN A 54 -69.15 45.64 -2.19
CA ASN A 54 -70.46 45.09 -2.49
C ASN A 54 -71.42 45.12 -1.30
N HIS A 55 -70.95 44.91 -0.04
CA HIS A 55 -71.82 44.70 1.10
C HIS A 55 -71.96 45.96 1.99
N LEU A 56 -70.98 46.87 2.05
CA LEU A 56 -71.01 48.04 2.93
C LEU A 56 -71.71 49.30 2.34
N TYR A 57 -72.11 49.24 1.07
CA TYR A 57 -72.67 50.40 0.38
C TYR A 57 -74.02 50.05 -0.23
N GLU A 58 -75.13 50.69 0.32
CA GLU A 58 -76.49 50.52 -0.16
C GLU A 58 -76.78 51.21 -1.53
N HIS A 59 -75.88 52.09 -2.01
CA HIS A 59 -76.11 52.85 -3.26
C HIS A 59 -74.88 52.85 -4.16
N PRO A 60 -75.04 52.58 -5.48
CA PRO A 60 -73.93 52.49 -6.50
C PRO A 60 -73.15 53.84 -6.62
N ARG A 61 -73.80 54.99 -6.38
CA ARG A 61 -73.15 56.32 -6.47
C ARG A 61 -72.07 56.50 -5.38
N THR A 62 -72.29 55.98 -4.20
CA THR A 62 -71.36 56.12 -3.06
C THR A 62 -70.13 55.17 -3.28
N ALA A 63 -70.31 54.00 -3.92
CA ALA A 63 -69.24 53.11 -4.30
C ALA A 63 -68.34 53.77 -5.35
N ILE A 64 -68.88 54.39 -6.38
CA ILE A 64 -68.10 55.07 -7.44
C ILE A 64 -67.25 56.21 -6.85
N LEU A 65 -67.84 57.03 -5.96
CA LEU A 65 -67.08 58.08 -5.32
C LEU A 65 -65.92 57.57 -4.49
N ARG A 66 -66.14 56.47 -3.81
CA ARG A 66 -65.07 55.81 -3.01
C ARG A 66 -64.00 55.13 -3.84
N ILE A 67 -64.37 54.52 -4.91
CA ILE A 67 -63.39 54.00 -5.86
C ILE A 67 -62.45 55.09 -6.39
N ARG A 68 -63.00 56.23 -6.69
CA ARG A 68 -62.23 57.45 -7.06
C ARG A 68 -61.28 57.87 -5.95
N LEU A 69 -61.79 57.93 -4.74
CA LEU A 69 -61.03 58.35 -3.55
C LEU A 69 -59.90 57.30 -3.21
N LEU A 70 -60.18 56.01 -3.35
CA LEU A 70 -59.21 54.95 -3.18
C LEU A 70 -58.07 55.03 -4.20
N ASN A 71 -58.45 55.37 -5.44
CA ASN A 71 -57.42 55.51 -6.54
C ASN A 71 -56.60 56.82 -6.32
N GLU A 72 -57.20 57.92 -5.76
CA GLU A 72 -56.45 59.13 -5.44
C GLU A 72 -55.49 58.96 -4.28
N LEU A 73 -55.83 58.12 -3.27
CA LEU A 73 -55.04 57.90 -2.09
C LEU A 73 -53.87 56.98 -2.25
N ASP A 74 -53.78 56.28 -3.37
CA ASP A 74 -52.70 55.30 -3.70
C ASP A 74 -52.39 54.32 -2.56
N ILE A 75 -53.43 53.71 -2.00
CA ILE A 75 -53.34 52.82 -0.81
C ILE A 75 -52.91 51.36 -1.20
N GLY A 76 -52.11 51.16 -2.24
CA GLY A 76 -51.66 49.90 -2.66
C GLY A 76 -52.64 49.06 -3.50
N TYR A 77 -53.76 49.70 -3.95
CA TYR A 77 -54.65 49.12 -4.94
C TYR A 77 -55.33 50.19 -5.78
N GLN A 78 -55.57 49.87 -7.05
CA GLN A 78 -56.27 50.72 -8.02
C GLN A 78 -57.38 49.92 -8.71
N LEU A 79 -58.53 50.56 -8.92
CA LEU A 79 -59.69 49.99 -9.61
C LEU A 79 -59.96 50.80 -10.87
N ILE A 80 -59.80 50.17 -12.03
CA ILE A 80 -60.00 50.82 -13.34
C ILE A 80 -61.25 50.22 -13.97
N SER A 81 -62.22 51.09 -14.42
CA SER A 81 -63.40 50.58 -15.11
C SER A 81 -63.06 49.90 -16.43
N LEU A 82 -63.65 48.75 -16.65
CA LEU A 82 -63.43 47.95 -17.88
C LEU A 82 -64.21 48.37 -19.10
N ASP A 83 -65.05 49.41 -18.97
CA ASP A 83 -65.72 50.01 -20.16
C ASP A 83 -64.72 50.51 -21.22
N THR A 84 -63.44 50.58 -20.87
CA THR A 84 -62.35 51.11 -21.71
C THR A 84 -61.32 50.06 -22.16
N PHE A 85 -61.26 48.84 -21.59
CA PHE A 85 -60.24 47.84 -21.91
C PHE A 85 -60.73 46.38 -21.75
N PRO A 86 -60.43 45.50 -22.71
CA PRO A 86 -60.68 44.06 -22.54
C PRO A 86 -59.68 43.47 -21.50
N ALA A 87 -60.20 42.91 -20.42
CA ALA A 87 -59.36 42.21 -19.41
C ALA A 87 -59.76 40.75 -19.31
N THR A 88 -58.76 39.87 -19.14
CA THR A 88 -58.96 38.47 -18.86
C THR A 88 -59.33 38.26 -17.39
N ARG A 89 -60.27 37.32 -17.10
CA ARG A 89 -60.70 36.99 -15.71
C ARG A 89 -59.69 36.22 -14.89
N GLU A 90 -58.53 35.88 -15.46
CA GLU A 90 -57.51 35.11 -14.75
C GLU A 90 -56.68 36.02 -13.82
N ASP A 91 -56.44 35.55 -12.58
CA ASP A 91 -55.57 36.21 -11.61
C ASP A 91 -54.11 36.14 -12.10
N ARG A 92 -53.52 37.29 -12.39
CA ARG A 92 -52.15 37.40 -12.89
C ARG A 92 -51.25 37.98 -11.79
N TYR A 93 -50.31 37.15 -11.29
CA TYR A 93 -49.31 37.58 -10.32
C TYR A 93 -47.97 37.85 -11.01
N TYR A 94 -47.34 38.99 -10.70
CA TYR A 94 -46.00 39.28 -11.20
C TYR A 94 -45.25 40.21 -10.21
N THR A 95 -43.93 40.17 -10.27
CA THR A 95 -43.09 41.10 -9.48
C THR A 95 -42.51 42.15 -10.41
N ALA A 96 -42.51 43.39 -10.00
CA ALA A 96 -41.92 44.48 -10.76
C ALA A 96 -41.34 45.52 -9.78
N GLU A 97 -40.29 46.19 -10.22
CA GLU A 97 -39.65 47.25 -9.48
C GLU A 97 -40.40 48.58 -9.76
N ARG A 98 -40.64 49.35 -8.67
CA ARG A 98 -41.21 50.70 -8.76
C ARG A 98 -40.35 51.68 -7.95
N PHE A 99 -40.14 52.87 -8.53
CA PHE A 99 -39.50 53.95 -7.81
C PHE A 99 -40.48 54.52 -6.76
N ASP A 100 -40.12 54.38 -5.49
CA ASP A 100 -40.89 54.96 -4.37
C ASP A 100 -40.37 56.36 -4.09
N GLN A 101 -41.25 57.35 -4.26
CA GLN A 101 -40.93 58.77 -4.04
C GLN A 101 -40.67 59.11 -2.56
N TYR A 102 -41.27 58.38 -1.61
CA TYR A 102 -41.08 58.62 -0.18
C TYR A 102 -39.73 58.14 0.34
N SER A 103 -39.29 56.99 -0.11
CA SER A 103 -38.00 56.44 0.27
C SER A 103 -36.85 56.85 -0.65
N ASN A 104 -37.16 57.46 -1.81
CA ASN A 104 -36.23 57.81 -2.87
C ASN A 104 -35.38 56.61 -3.33
N SER A 105 -36.03 55.45 -3.37
CA SER A 105 -35.39 54.16 -3.73
C SER A 105 -36.27 53.36 -4.71
N VAL A 106 -35.64 52.45 -5.47
CA VAL A 106 -36.37 51.48 -6.28
C VAL A 106 -36.68 50.28 -5.39
N ARG A 107 -37.96 49.95 -5.26
CA ARG A 107 -38.45 48.88 -4.42
C ARG A 107 -39.14 47.78 -5.22
N PRO A 108 -38.98 46.52 -4.88
CA PRO A 108 -39.73 45.46 -5.47
C PRO A 108 -41.13 45.36 -4.89
N TYR A 109 -42.11 45.31 -5.79
CA TYR A 109 -43.53 45.12 -5.46
C TYR A 109 -44.03 43.82 -6.09
N ARG A 110 -44.90 43.12 -5.36
CA ARG A 110 -45.67 41.99 -5.89
C ARG A 110 -47.03 42.50 -6.27
N TYR A 111 -47.44 42.25 -7.50
CA TYR A 111 -48.69 42.72 -8.08
C TYR A 111 -49.65 41.57 -8.30
N LEU A 112 -50.95 41.88 -8.10
CA LEU A 112 -52.07 41.07 -8.60
C LEU A 112 -52.91 41.93 -9.52
N GLU A 113 -53.05 41.51 -10.79
CA GLU A 113 -54.00 42.05 -11.71
C GLU A 113 -55.14 41.04 -11.89
N THR A 114 -56.37 41.47 -11.57
CA THR A 114 -57.53 40.58 -11.62
C THR A 114 -58.81 41.41 -11.89
N VAL A 115 -59.83 40.74 -12.39
CA VAL A 115 -61.14 41.35 -12.59
C VAL A 115 -61.98 41.08 -11.36
N VAL A 116 -62.63 42.13 -10.84
CA VAL A 116 -63.60 42.10 -9.70
C VAL A 116 -64.91 42.62 -10.16
N ASP A 117 -66.01 42.01 -9.67
CA ASP A 117 -67.40 42.43 -9.98
C ASP A 117 -67.90 43.24 -8.84
N ILE A 118 -68.25 44.58 -9.10
CA ILE A 118 -68.72 45.50 -8.12
C ILE A 118 -70.05 46.10 -8.67
N PHE A 119 -71.19 45.86 -8.03
CA PHE A 119 -72.53 46.26 -8.47
C PHE A 119 -72.79 45.99 -9.98
N ASP A 120 -72.63 44.78 -10.41
CA ASP A 120 -72.83 44.33 -11.78
C ASP A 120 -71.92 45.02 -12.84
N LYS A 121 -70.91 45.76 -12.37
CA LYS A 121 -69.88 46.36 -13.26
C LYS A 121 -68.51 45.67 -13.00
N GLN A 122 -67.79 45.49 -14.09
CA GLN A 122 -66.46 44.92 -14.02
C GLN A 122 -65.38 45.98 -13.89
N TYR A 123 -64.46 45.73 -12.93
CA TYR A 123 -63.31 46.59 -12.69
C TYR A 123 -62.05 45.76 -12.75
N LEU A 124 -60.98 46.29 -13.37
CA LEU A 124 -59.63 45.76 -13.22
C LEU A 124 -59.08 46.22 -11.90
N LEU A 125 -58.89 45.27 -10.97
CA LEU A 125 -58.17 45.49 -9.70
C LEU A 125 -56.72 45.30 -9.92
N LYS A 126 -55.88 46.30 -9.67
CA LYS A 126 -54.44 46.20 -9.50
C LYS A 126 -54.16 46.37 -8.02
N ALA A 127 -53.76 45.27 -7.37
CA ALA A 127 -53.32 45.31 -5.96
C ALA A 127 -51.79 45.07 -5.93
N GLU A 128 -51.16 45.76 -5.00
CA GLU A 128 -49.71 45.64 -4.81
C GLU A 128 -49.37 45.41 -3.33
N VAL A 129 -48.27 44.72 -3.08
CA VAL A 129 -47.67 44.53 -1.76
C VAL A 129 -46.20 44.84 -1.86
N ASP A 130 -45.71 45.68 -0.94
CA ASP A 130 -44.29 45.98 -0.84
C ASP A 130 -43.50 44.73 -0.40
N MET A 131 -42.47 44.42 -1.14
CA MET A 131 -41.59 43.27 -0.89
C MET A 131 -40.28 43.68 -0.22
N GLU A 132 -40.05 44.95 0.10
CA GLU A 132 -38.79 45.48 0.63
C GLU A 132 -38.41 44.76 1.93
N GLU A 133 -39.34 44.65 2.89
CA GLU A 133 -39.08 43.96 4.16
C GLU A 133 -38.66 42.48 3.95
N TYR A 134 -39.28 41.83 2.98
CA TYR A 134 -38.89 40.43 2.66
C TYR A 134 -37.52 40.36 2.04
N PHE A 135 -37.19 41.22 1.09
CA PHE A 135 -35.88 41.24 0.43
C PHE A 135 -34.76 41.64 1.39
N ASP A 136 -35.03 42.47 2.39
CA ASP A 136 -34.05 42.82 3.43
C ASP A 136 -33.77 41.66 4.39
N VAL A 137 -34.75 40.84 4.73
CA VAL A 137 -34.61 39.71 5.66
C VAL A 137 -33.93 38.49 4.98
N ILE A 138 -34.12 38.27 3.67
CA ILE A 138 -33.58 37.12 2.92
C ILE A 138 -32.05 37.01 3.05
N PRO A 139 -31.22 38.05 2.81
CA PRO A 139 -29.77 37.93 2.92
C PRO A 139 -29.32 37.60 4.34
N TYR A 140 -29.97 38.14 5.37
CA TYR A 140 -29.63 37.82 6.77
C TYR A 140 -29.95 36.37 7.12
N THR A 141 -31.14 35.90 6.76
CA THR A 141 -31.53 34.49 7.02
C THR A 141 -30.64 33.51 6.24
N THR A 142 -30.32 33.86 5.00
CA THR A 142 -29.41 33.07 4.18
C THR A 142 -27.97 33.05 4.74
N ALA A 143 -27.49 34.21 5.22
CA ALA A 143 -26.16 34.30 5.84
C ALA A 143 -26.08 33.46 7.14
N VAL A 144 -27.14 33.54 8.00
CA VAL A 144 -27.21 32.72 9.21
C VAL A 144 -27.23 31.24 8.88
N ALA A 145 -28.04 30.81 7.91
CA ALA A 145 -28.06 29.42 7.45
C ALA A 145 -26.71 28.99 6.88
N GLY A 146 -26.08 29.84 6.09
CA GLY A 146 -24.75 29.63 5.57
C GLY A 146 -23.69 29.43 6.67
N LEU A 147 -23.75 30.25 7.73
CA LEU A 147 -22.89 30.10 8.89
C LEU A 147 -23.06 28.71 9.58
N PHE A 148 -24.34 28.31 9.79
CA PHE A 148 -24.63 26.98 10.35
C PHE A 148 -24.08 25.83 9.47
N PHE A 149 -24.23 25.91 8.15
CA PHE A 149 -23.67 24.92 7.23
C PHE A 149 -22.14 24.84 7.32
N VAL A 150 -21.48 26.00 7.41
CA VAL A 150 -20.01 26.05 7.59
C VAL A 150 -19.61 25.45 8.94
N LEU A 151 -20.29 25.73 10.02
CA LEU A 151 -20.02 25.17 11.34
C LEU A 151 -20.21 23.65 11.36
N ILE A 152 -21.24 23.12 10.71
CA ILE A 152 -21.48 21.70 10.54
C ILE A 152 -20.34 21.06 9.76
N LEU A 153 -19.90 21.68 8.67
CA LEU A 153 -18.80 21.18 7.83
C LEU A 153 -17.48 21.12 8.61
N VAL A 154 -17.15 22.16 9.36
CA VAL A 154 -15.96 22.23 10.22
C VAL A 154 -16.04 21.16 11.33
N GLY A 155 -17.16 21.05 12.01
CA GLY A 155 -17.40 20.02 13.03
C GLY A 155 -17.25 18.60 12.46
N TYR A 156 -17.87 18.33 11.33
CA TYR A 156 -17.75 17.07 10.62
C TYR A 156 -16.30 16.74 10.24
N TYR A 157 -15.56 17.76 9.73
CA TYR A 157 -14.14 17.58 9.39
C TYR A 157 -13.32 17.14 10.62
N PHE A 158 -13.46 17.80 11.76
CA PHE A 158 -12.71 17.48 12.98
C PHE A 158 -13.09 16.11 13.54
N ILE A 159 -14.39 15.80 13.60
CA ILE A 159 -14.89 14.51 14.10
C ILE A 159 -14.36 13.37 13.23
N ASN A 160 -14.52 13.49 11.91
CA ASN A 160 -14.09 12.44 10.97
C ASN A 160 -12.58 12.24 11.03
N ARG A 161 -11.78 13.30 11.11
CA ARG A 161 -10.32 13.20 11.27
C ARG A 161 -9.94 12.49 12.56
N ARG A 162 -10.63 12.79 13.67
CA ARG A 162 -10.38 12.16 14.98
C ARG A 162 -10.78 10.68 14.98
N ILE A 163 -11.95 10.34 14.45
CA ILE A 163 -12.41 8.95 14.31
C ILE A 163 -11.45 8.17 13.42
N ALA A 164 -11.13 8.68 12.24
CA ALA A 164 -10.25 8.01 11.30
C ALA A 164 -8.86 7.75 11.90
N SER A 165 -8.26 8.69 12.63
CA SER A 165 -6.97 8.48 13.27
C SER A 165 -7.03 7.42 14.38
N ARG A 166 -8.11 7.37 15.16
CA ARG A 166 -8.28 6.40 16.25
C ARG A 166 -8.56 4.98 15.73
N VAL A 167 -9.40 4.85 14.71
CA VAL A 167 -9.78 3.56 14.12
C VAL A 167 -8.57 2.90 13.43
N TRP A 168 -7.76 3.66 12.69
CA TRP A 168 -6.63 3.09 11.94
C TRP A 168 -5.34 2.91 12.76
N LEU A 169 -5.25 3.47 13.96
CA LEU A 169 -4.06 3.35 14.81
C LEU A 169 -3.70 1.89 15.15
N PRO A 170 -4.64 1.04 15.62
CA PRO A 170 -4.34 -0.37 15.90
C PRO A 170 -3.84 -1.13 14.68
N PHE A 171 -4.43 -0.87 13.52
CA PHE A 171 -4.00 -1.49 12.25
C PHE A 171 -2.54 -1.18 11.91
N TYR A 172 -2.13 0.10 12.00
CA TYR A 172 -0.74 0.47 11.74
C TYR A 172 0.24 -0.09 12.76
N GLN A 173 -0.18 -0.21 14.02
CA GLN A 173 0.62 -0.82 15.08
C GLN A 173 0.80 -2.33 14.84
N THR A 174 -0.25 -3.04 14.44
CA THR A 174 -0.20 -4.46 14.05
C THR A 174 0.74 -4.65 12.86
N LEU A 175 0.63 -3.80 11.82
CA LEU A 175 1.49 -3.86 10.64
C LEU A 175 2.97 -3.62 10.98
N ASP A 176 3.28 -2.64 11.85
CA ASP A 176 4.65 -2.36 12.30
C ASP A 176 5.22 -3.53 13.08
N LYS A 177 4.45 -4.13 14.01
CA LYS A 177 4.86 -5.32 14.75
C LYS A 177 5.13 -6.51 13.82
N LEU A 178 4.24 -6.75 12.85
CA LEU A 178 4.39 -7.83 11.89
C LEU A 178 5.62 -7.64 10.99
N SER A 179 5.91 -6.42 10.57
CA SER A 179 7.08 -6.12 9.72
C SER A 179 8.43 -6.33 10.42
N LYS A 180 8.45 -6.27 11.76
CA LYS A 180 9.65 -6.47 12.60
C LYS A 180 9.79 -7.90 13.10
N LEU A 181 8.76 -8.74 12.92
CA LEU A 181 8.73 -10.11 13.42
C LEU A 181 9.77 -10.98 12.70
N GLN A 182 10.65 -11.60 13.46
CA GLN A 182 11.69 -12.51 12.95
C GLN A 182 11.44 -13.94 13.48
N ILE A 183 10.65 -14.71 12.75
CA ILE A 183 10.27 -16.08 13.13
C ILE A 183 11.50 -16.94 13.43
N HIS A 184 12.59 -16.81 12.65
CA HIS A 184 13.83 -17.59 12.85
C HIS A 184 14.57 -17.27 14.16
N LYS A 185 14.28 -16.12 14.80
CA LYS A 185 14.83 -15.75 16.14
C LYS A 185 13.93 -16.19 17.28
N GLY A 186 12.76 -16.74 17.01
CA GLY A 186 11.81 -17.14 18.02
C GLY A 186 10.96 -15.99 18.55
N ASP A 187 10.87 -14.89 17.81
CA ASP A 187 10.00 -13.76 18.20
C ASP A 187 8.54 -14.19 18.22
N GLU A 188 7.82 -13.82 19.27
CA GLU A 188 6.40 -14.04 19.40
C GLU A 188 5.60 -12.82 18.92
N PHE A 189 4.56 -13.06 18.13
CA PHE A 189 3.63 -12.01 17.76
C PHE A 189 2.77 -11.60 18.95
N ALA A 190 2.94 -10.37 19.45
CA ALA A 190 2.10 -9.81 20.51
C ALA A 190 0.95 -9.00 19.88
N PRO A 191 -0.33 -9.46 19.99
CA PRO A 191 -1.49 -8.76 19.45
C PRO A 191 -1.58 -7.31 19.98
N VAL A 192 -2.18 -6.43 19.19
CA VAL A 192 -2.49 -5.06 19.60
C VAL A 192 -3.90 -5.04 20.17
N VAL A 193 -4.06 -4.57 21.40
CA VAL A 193 -5.38 -4.45 22.03
C VAL A 193 -6.22 -3.43 21.27
N THR A 194 -7.43 -3.83 20.87
CA THR A 194 -8.37 -3.00 20.11
C THR A 194 -9.80 -3.30 20.59
N ASP A 195 -10.68 -2.31 20.43
CA ASP A 195 -12.12 -2.42 20.64
C ASP A 195 -12.90 -2.64 19.33
N ILE A 196 -12.17 -2.85 18.23
CA ILE A 196 -12.74 -3.05 16.89
C ILE A 196 -12.69 -4.55 16.56
N GLU A 197 -13.85 -5.17 16.42
CA GLU A 197 -14.01 -6.61 16.24
C GLU A 197 -13.23 -7.16 15.04
N GLU A 198 -13.21 -6.45 13.91
CA GLU A 198 -12.50 -6.88 12.70
C GLU A 198 -10.98 -6.87 12.90
N PHE A 199 -10.47 -5.97 13.72
CA PHE A 199 -9.04 -5.94 14.05
C PHE A 199 -8.66 -6.96 15.12
N ASP A 200 -9.58 -7.28 16.02
CA ASP A 200 -9.39 -8.35 16.99
C ASP A 200 -9.34 -9.71 16.28
N GLN A 201 -10.30 -10.00 15.38
CA GLN A 201 -10.27 -11.19 14.53
C GLN A 201 -9.00 -11.25 13.65
N LEU A 202 -8.54 -10.12 13.11
CA LEU A 202 -7.28 -10.05 12.36
C LEU A 202 -6.09 -10.44 13.25
N ASN A 203 -6.03 -9.92 14.46
CA ASN A 203 -4.98 -10.21 15.43
C ASN A 203 -4.96 -11.68 15.83
N GLU A 204 -6.12 -12.30 16.07
CA GLU A 204 -6.24 -13.73 16.37
C GLU A 204 -5.74 -14.60 15.21
N ASN A 205 -6.16 -14.28 13.98
CA ASN A 205 -5.70 -15.01 12.80
C ASN A 205 -4.19 -14.85 12.56
N LEU A 206 -3.64 -13.66 12.79
CA LEU A 206 -2.19 -13.42 12.71
C LEU A 206 -1.44 -14.19 13.79
N LEU A 207 -1.92 -14.21 15.01
CA LEU A 207 -1.35 -14.99 16.11
C LEU A 207 -1.37 -16.50 15.78
N PHE A 208 -2.47 -17.02 15.29
CA PHE A 208 -2.57 -18.42 14.85
C PHE A 208 -1.57 -18.73 13.72
N PHE A 209 -1.50 -17.86 12.70
CA PHE A 209 -0.61 -18.04 11.57
C PHE A 209 0.88 -17.97 11.99
N THR A 210 1.25 -17.01 12.83
CA THR A 210 2.63 -16.86 13.30
C THR A 210 3.06 -18.02 14.17
N ASN A 211 2.20 -18.49 15.09
CA ASN A 211 2.46 -19.67 15.93
C ASN A 211 2.62 -20.95 15.09
N ARG A 212 1.78 -21.12 14.08
CA ARG A 212 1.88 -22.25 13.16
C ARG A 212 3.18 -22.21 12.33
N SER A 213 3.54 -21.03 11.86
CA SER A 213 4.79 -20.82 11.11
C SER A 213 6.02 -21.07 11.99
N GLN A 214 6.00 -20.62 13.25
CA GLN A 214 7.05 -20.89 14.23
C GLN A 214 7.17 -22.38 14.54
N SER A 215 6.07 -23.08 14.71
CA SER A 215 6.05 -24.53 14.96
C SER A 215 6.60 -25.31 13.77
N ALA A 216 6.20 -24.95 12.55
CA ALA A 216 6.71 -25.57 11.33
C ALA A 216 8.23 -25.33 11.17
N TYR A 217 8.71 -24.12 11.45
CA TYR A 217 10.13 -23.81 11.45
C TYR A 217 10.91 -24.64 12.47
N ASN A 218 10.42 -24.74 13.70
CA ASN A 218 11.05 -25.53 14.76
C ASN A 218 11.08 -27.02 14.43
N GLN A 219 9.99 -27.57 13.89
CA GLN A 219 9.94 -28.97 13.44
C GLN A 219 10.93 -29.23 12.30
N GLN A 220 11.03 -28.32 11.32
CA GLN A 220 12.00 -28.44 10.24
C GLN A 220 13.44 -28.37 10.74
N LYS A 221 13.73 -27.49 11.71
CA LYS A 221 15.05 -27.39 12.36
C LYS A 221 15.40 -28.69 13.08
N GLU A 222 14.51 -29.19 13.94
CA GLU A 222 14.70 -30.43 14.68
C GLU A 222 14.87 -31.64 13.74
N PHE A 223 14.03 -31.74 12.73
CA PHE A 223 14.19 -32.79 11.70
C PHE A 223 15.55 -32.74 11.03
N THR A 224 16.03 -31.54 10.66
CA THR A 224 17.34 -31.36 10.02
C THR A 224 18.49 -31.77 10.94
N GLU A 225 18.43 -31.37 12.21
CA GLU A 225 19.43 -31.72 13.22
C GLU A 225 19.45 -33.23 13.49
N ASN A 226 18.30 -33.84 13.69
CA ASN A 226 18.18 -35.29 13.94
C ASN A 226 18.61 -36.13 12.72
N ALA A 227 18.16 -35.76 11.52
CA ALA A 227 18.55 -36.42 10.30
C ALA A 227 20.10 -36.40 10.08
N SER A 228 20.74 -35.28 10.50
CA SER A 228 22.20 -35.15 10.46
C SER A 228 22.88 -36.22 11.26
N HIS A 229 22.47 -36.35 12.53
CA HIS A 229 23.08 -37.34 13.44
C HIS A 229 22.80 -38.77 13.04
N GLU A 230 21.55 -39.08 12.66
CA GLU A 230 21.10 -40.41 12.25
C GLU A 230 21.75 -40.89 10.95
N LEU A 231 22.17 -40.01 10.04
CA LEU A 231 22.91 -40.36 8.83
C LEU A 231 24.42 -40.41 9.04
N GLN A 232 24.99 -39.57 9.91
CA GLN A 232 26.45 -39.59 10.16
C GLN A 232 26.91 -40.86 10.87
N THR A 233 26.16 -41.36 11.83
CA THR A 233 26.50 -42.53 12.66
C THR A 233 26.68 -43.80 11.81
N PRO A 234 25.74 -44.25 10.96
CA PRO A 234 25.93 -45.46 10.15
C PRO A 234 27.05 -45.31 9.11
N LEU A 235 27.22 -44.09 8.55
CA LEU A 235 28.33 -43.86 7.60
C LEU A 235 29.67 -43.92 8.29
N ALA A 236 29.81 -43.45 9.53
CA ALA A 236 31.05 -43.57 10.32
C ALA A 236 31.36 -45.05 10.65
N VAL A 237 30.33 -45.83 10.99
CA VAL A 237 30.49 -47.29 11.24
C VAL A 237 30.90 -48.02 9.97
N LEU A 238 30.30 -47.70 8.80
CA LEU A 238 30.67 -48.26 7.53
C LEU A 238 32.14 -47.92 7.18
N GLN A 239 32.56 -46.67 7.37
CA GLN A 239 33.94 -46.23 7.15
C GLN A 239 34.90 -46.98 8.04
N ALA A 240 34.65 -47.08 9.34
CA ALA A 240 35.50 -47.82 10.29
C ALA A 240 35.62 -49.32 9.93
N LYS A 241 34.53 -49.94 9.50
CA LYS A 241 34.56 -51.35 9.06
C LYS A 241 35.35 -51.52 7.76
N ALA A 242 35.23 -50.62 6.80
CA ALA A 242 36.03 -50.66 5.58
C ALA A 242 37.51 -50.44 5.86
N ASP A 243 37.85 -49.49 6.77
CA ASP A 243 39.23 -49.23 7.19
C ASP A 243 39.87 -50.44 7.91
N LEU A 244 39.07 -51.18 8.72
CA LEU A 244 39.50 -52.42 9.33
C LEU A 244 39.74 -53.54 8.31
N LEU A 245 38.89 -53.64 7.28
CA LEU A 245 39.06 -54.64 6.22
C LEU A 245 40.32 -54.39 5.37
N ILE A 246 40.68 -53.12 5.12
CA ILE A 246 41.91 -52.76 4.40
C ILE A 246 43.18 -53.28 5.11
N GLN A 247 43.11 -53.42 6.44
CA GLN A 247 44.23 -53.89 7.26
C GLN A 247 44.38 -55.44 7.29
N SER A 248 43.46 -56.18 6.67
CA SER A 248 43.50 -57.61 6.55
C SER A 248 44.22 -58.06 5.25
N ASP A 249 44.61 -59.36 5.15
CA ASP A 249 45.21 -59.93 3.94
C ASP A 249 44.16 -60.00 2.84
N LEU A 250 44.21 -59.06 1.91
CA LEU A 250 43.31 -58.94 0.78
C LEU A 250 44.02 -59.30 -0.55
N SER A 251 43.31 -59.97 -1.47
CA SER A 251 43.73 -60.02 -2.84
C SER A 251 43.66 -58.70 -3.55
N GLU A 252 44.42 -58.43 -4.60
CA GLU A 252 44.36 -57.16 -5.35
C GLU A 252 42.96 -56.81 -5.80
N ALA A 253 42.15 -57.78 -6.22
CA ALA A 253 40.74 -57.53 -6.60
C ALA A 253 39.88 -57.12 -5.44
N GLN A 254 40.08 -57.71 -4.25
CA GLN A 254 39.34 -57.32 -3.04
C GLN A 254 39.75 -55.93 -2.54
N TYR A 255 41.06 -55.61 -2.60
CA TYR A 255 41.55 -54.27 -2.25
C TYR A 255 40.95 -53.19 -3.16
N SER A 256 40.96 -53.44 -4.49
CA SER A 256 40.35 -52.50 -5.46
C SER A 256 38.84 -52.27 -5.20
N LEU A 257 38.10 -53.34 -4.89
CA LEU A 257 36.67 -53.22 -4.55
C LEU A 257 36.45 -52.45 -3.24
N LEU A 258 37.30 -52.69 -2.23
CA LEU A 258 37.19 -52.02 -0.93
C LEU A 258 37.57 -50.56 -1.03
N ASP A 259 38.54 -50.20 -1.85
CA ASP A 259 38.90 -48.80 -2.14
C ASP A 259 37.75 -48.06 -2.81
N GLN A 260 37.06 -48.68 -3.80
CA GLN A 260 35.87 -48.13 -4.41
C GLN A 260 34.72 -47.93 -3.41
N ILE A 261 34.54 -48.86 -2.45
CA ILE A 261 33.57 -48.75 -1.37
C ILE A 261 33.92 -47.54 -0.46
N ASN A 262 35.18 -47.40 -0.07
CA ASN A 262 35.68 -46.31 0.76
C ASN A 262 35.49 -44.95 0.06
N LEU A 263 35.83 -44.83 -1.20
CA LEU A 263 35.57 -43.63 -1.99
C LEU A 263 34.07 -43.29 -2.03
N THR A 264 33.20 -44.30 -2.15
CA THR A 264 31.75 -44.12 -2.17
C THR A 264 31.21 -43.65 -0.81
N ILE A 265 31.67 -44.24 0.30
CA ILE A 265 31.31 -43.83 1.65
C ILE A 265 31.77 -42.37 1.92
N GLY A 266 33.02 -42.04 1.55
CA GLY A 266 33.56 -40.70 1.64
C GLY A 266 32.73 -39.68 0.86
N ARG A 267 32.25 -40.07 -0.34
CA ARG A 267 31.35 -39.25 -1.15
C ARG A 267 29.97 -39.05 -0.49
N MET A 268 29.36 -40.10 0.06
CA MET A 268 28.09 -40.02 0.81
C MET A 268 28.22 -39.12 2.02
N ASN A 269 29.34 -39.23 2.78
CA ASN A 269 29.63 -38.36 3.93
C ASN A 269 29.70 -36.88 3.51
N ARG A 270 30.40 -36.56 2.42
CA ARG A 270 30.47 -35.18 1.90
C ARG A 270 29.12 -34.67 1.41
N LEU A 271 28.36 -35.50 0.68
CA LEU A 271 27.01 -35.16 0.24
C LEU A 271 26.10 -34.84 1.41
N ASN A 272 26.08 -35.69 2.43
CA ASN A 272 25.26 -35.50 3.62
C ASN A 272 25.64 -34.21 4.37
N LYS A 273 26.94 -33.99 4.65
CA LYS A 273 27.42 -32.75 5.30
C LYS A 273 27.02 -31.51 4.50
N ASN A 274 27.18 -31.51 3.19
CA ASN A 274 26.87 -30.39 2.33
C ASN A 274 25.35 -30.11 2.26
N LEU A 275 24.51 -31.17 2.20
CA LEU A 275 23.06 -31.02 2.20
C LEU A 275 22.55 -30.41 3.52
N LEU A 276 23.08 -30.91 4.63
CA LEU A 276 22.75 -30.43 5.96
C LEU A 276 23.22 -28.99 6.17
N LEU A 277 24.43 -28.64 5.72
CA LEU A 277 24.95 -27.28 5.75
C LEU A 277 24.06 -26.36 4.97
N LEU A 278 23.65 -26.73 3.75
CA LEU A 278 22.75 -25.95 2.91
C LEU A 278 21.41 -25.69 3.60
N THR A 279 20.83 -26.75 4.19
CA THR A 279 19.56 -26.62 4.92
C THR A 279 19.69 -25.69 6.14
N LYS A 280 20.81 -25.76 6.87
CA LYS A 280 21.08 -24.83 8.00
C LYS A 280 21.25 -23.40 7.54
N ILE A 281 21.90 -23.16 6.40
CA ILE A 281 22.07 -21.82 5.82
C ILE A 281 20.70 -21.24 5.41
N GLU A 282 19.90 -22.03 4.65
CA GLU A 282 18.57 -21.62 4.20
C GLU A 282 17.62 -21.31 5.36
N ASN A 283 17.74 -22.04 6.47
CA ASN A 283 16.99 -21.81 7.70
C ASN A 283 17.59 -20.72 8.58
N LYS A 284 18.59 -19.98 8.10
CA LYS A 284 19.27 -18.89 8.83
C LYS A 284 19.74 -19.29 10.25
N GLN A 285 20.21 -20.52 10.41
CA GLN A 285 20.63 -21.07 11.71
C GLN A 285 22.03 -20.65 12.14
N PHE A 286 22.72 -19.85 11.34
CA PHE A 286 24.07 -19.40 11.65
C PHE A 286 24.06 -18.03 12.34
N MET A 287 24.57 -17.98 13.58
CA MET A 287 24.92 -16.79 14.33
C MET A 287 26.24 -17.04 15.05
N PRO A 288 27.06 -16.05 15.32
CA PRO A 288 26.97 -14.61 15.13
C PRO A 288 27.70 -14.08 13.88
N ASN A 289 27.38 -12.83 13.50
CA ASN A 289 28.13 -12.06 12.51
C ASN A 289 29.34 -11.42 13.20
N GLU A 290 30.55 -11.83 12.83
CA GLU A 290 31.79 -11.26 13.32
C GLU A 290 32.56 -10.56 12.19
N ARG A 291 33.47 -9.68 12.54
CA ARG A 291 34.34 -9.02 11.57
C ARG A 291 35.51 -9.96 11.24
N ILE A 292 35.61 -10.37 10.00
CA ILE A 292 36.54 -11.40 9.51
C ILE A 292 37.54 -10.75 8.56
N ASN A 293 38.82 -11.04 8.72
CA ASN A 293 39.86 -10.69 7.76
C ASN A 293 39.87 -11.75 6.63
N LEU A 294 39.24 -11.39 5.51
CA LEU A 294 39.11 -12.26 4.34
C LEU A 294 40.47 -12.53 3.68
N SER A 295 41.39 -11.56 3.70
CA SER A 295 42.72 -11.68 3.11
C SER A 295 43.55 -12.78 3.78
N ASP A 296 43.46 -12.90 5.11
CA ASP A 296 44.19 -13.92 5.86
C ASP A 296 43.62 -15.32 5.59
N ILE A 297 42.29 -15.46 5.65
CA ILE A 297 41.62 -16.74 5.36
C ILE A 297 41.94 -17.22 3.93
N LEU A 298 41.91 -16.31 2.96
CA LEU A 298 42.18 -16.68 1.58
C LEU A 298 43.60 -17.15 1.38
N LYS A 299 44.59 -16.49 1.99
CA LYS A 299 45.99 -16.92 1.96
C LYS A 299 46.18 -18.28 2.64
N GLU A 300 45.67 -18.43 3.89
CA GLU A 300 45.73 -19.70 4.61
C GLU A 300 45.12 -20.85 3.77
N THR A 301 44.01 -20.59 3.06
CA THR A 301 43.35 -21.59 2.25
C THR A 301 44.15 -21.93 0.98
N ILE A 302 44.72 -20.93 0.31
CA ILE A 302 45.57 -21.18 -0.88
C ILE A 302 46.79 -22.02 -0.46
N ASP A 303 47.46 -21.67 0.62
CA ASP A 303 48.62 -22.44 1.15
C ASP A 303 48.24 -23.89 1.44
N LEU A 304 47.06 -24.16 1.98
CA LEU A 304 46.54 -25.50 2.26
C LEU A 304 46.40 -26.33 0.97
N TYR A 305 46.06 -25.71 -0.15
CA TYR A 305 45.86 -26.40 -1.44
C TYR A 305 47.07 -26.39 -2.34
N MET A 306 48.25 -25.88 -1.92
CA MET A 306 49.45 -25.83 -2.74
C MET A 306 49.87 -27.20 -3.27
N VAL A 307 49.83 -28.25 -2.45
CA VAL A 307 50.14 -29.63 -2.88
C VAL A 307 49.19 -30.10 -3.99
N SER A 308 47.89 -29.77 -3.89
CA SER A 308 46.91 -30.16 -4.91
C SER A 308 47.09 -29.39 -6.21
N PHE A 309 47.58 -28.16 -6.16
CA PHE A 309 47.96 -27.39 -7.37
C PHE A 309 49.21 -27.99 -8.03
N GLU A 310 50.21 -28.35 -7.23
CA GLU A 310 51.44 -28.98 -7.72
C GLU A 310 51.19 -30.35 -8.37
N GLU A 311 50.38 -31.21 -7.73
CA GLU A 311 50.02 -32.54 -8.27
C GLU A 311 49.37 -32.47 -9.66
N ARG A 312 48.66 -31.38 -9.96
CA ARG A 312 48.04 -31.16 -11.29
C ARG A 312 48.80 -30.18 -12.17
N ASN A 313 50.02 -29.78 -11.79
CA ASN A 313 50.86 -28.84 -12.50
C ASN A 313 50.12 -27.49 -12.79
N LEU A 314 49.30 -27.01 -11.87
CA LEU A 314 48.54 -25.74 -12.03
C LEU A 314 49.39 -24.55 -11.65
N GLU A 315 49.44 -23.55 -12.52
CA GLU A 315 50.03 -22.25 -12.20
C GLU A 315 49.03 -21.40 -11.36
N VAL A 316 49.45 -20.97 -10.16
CA VAL A 316 48.63 -20.15 -9.28
C VAL A 316 49.15 -18.73 -9.23
N VAL A 317 48.28 -17.77 -9.56
CA VAL A 317 48.54 -16.33 -9.48
C VAL A 317 47.58 -15.72 -8.51
N ASP A 318 48.10 -15.15 -7.41
CA ASP A 318 47.26 -14.42 -6.43
C ASP A 318 47.60 -12.94 -6.40
N GLN A 319 46.55 -12.13 -6.35
CA GLN A 319 46.60 -10.68 -6.13
C GLN A 319 45.62 -10.31 -5.02
N ILE A 320 46.08 -10.39 -3.78
CA ILE A 320 45.29 -10.27 -2.60
C ILE A 320 45.57 -8.91 -1.93
N THR A 321 44.63 -7.99 -1.97
CA THR A 321 44.70 -6.75 -1.19
C THR A 321 44.70 -7.08 0.30
N PRO A 322 45.69 -6.59 1.09
CA PRO A 322 45.76 -6.88 2.52
C PRO A 322 44.64 -6.23 3.32
N ASN A 323 44.26 -6.85 4.44
CA ASN A 323 43.30 -6.33 5.42
C ASN A 323 41.87 -6.06 4.86
N VAL A 324 41.46 -6.80 3.84
CA VAL A 324 40.04 -6.78 3.42
C VAL A 324 39.21 -7.50 4.46
N THR A 325 38.21 -6.79 5.04
CA THR A 325 37.36 -7.33 6.08
C THR A 325 35.90 -7.35 5.67
N ILE A 326 35.20 -8.41 6.02
CA ILE A 326 33.75 -8.58 5.79
C ILE A 326 33.05 -8.96 7.10
N GLN A 327 31.72 -8.80 7.15
CA GLN A 327 30.89 -9.32 8.24
C GLN A 327 30.40 -10.71 7.89
N GLY A 328 30.54 -11.69 8.77
CA GLY A 328 30.07 -13.05 8.48
C GLY A 328 30.38 -14.04 9.60
N ASN A 329 30.13 -15.32 9.35
CA ASN A 329 30.58 -16.43 10.18
C ASN A 329 31.84 -17.04 9.53
N ARG A 330 32.94 -17.13 10.30
CA ARG A 330 34.25 -17.61 9.80
C ARG A 330 34.13 -18.96 9.08
N ALA A 331 33.43 -19.93 9.68
CA ALA A 331 33.31 -21.28 9.12
C ALA A 331 32.54 -21.30 7.76
N LEU A 332 31.54 -20.42 7.62
CA LEU A 332 30.83 -20.28 6.34
C LEU A 332 31.68 -19.63 5.26
N ILE A 333 32.42 -18.58 5.62
CA ILE A 333 33.32 -17.91 4.67
C ILE A 333 34.46 -18.84 4.23
N GLU A 334 35.04 -19.60 5.16
CA GLU A 334 36.02 -20.68 4.83
C GLU A 334 35.38 -21.72 3.88
N THR A 335 34.13 -22.11 4.14
CA THR A 335 33.43 -23.07 3.25
C THR A 335 33.19 -22.49 1.84
N LEU A 336 32.86 -21.22 1.74
CA LEU A 336 32.67 -20.50 0.46
C LEU A 336 33.99 -20.52 -0.33
N ILE A 337 35.10 -20.10 0.29
CA ILE A 337 36.42 -20.07 -0.34
C ILE A 337 36.86 -21.48 -0.74
N ASN A 338 36.76 -22.45 0.16
CA ASN A 338 37.09 -23.86 -0.12
C ASN A 338 36.27 -24.39 -1.30
N SER A 339 34.97 -24.08 -1.36
CA SER A 339 34.12 -24.55 -2.47
C SER A 339 34.54 -23.96 -3.83
N LEU A 340 34.95 -22.69 -3.86
CA LEU A 340 35.42 -22.04 -5.08
C LEU A 340 36.81 -22.56 -5.49
N LEU A 341 37.77 -22.70 -4.55
CA LEU A 341 39.11 -23.19 -4.84
C LEU A 341 39.08 -24.68 -5.27
N THR A 342 38.35 -25.52 -4.55
CA THR A 342 38.22 -26.94 -4.95
C THR A 342 37.54 -27.09 -6.31
N ASN A 343 36.58 -26.21 -6.63
CA ASN A 343 35.98 -26.17 -7.96
C ASN A 343 37.01 -25.80 -9.03
N SER A 344 37.85 -24.78 -8.77
CA SER A 344 38.88 -24.32 -9.71
C SER A 344 39.99 -25.35 -9.92
N ILE A 345 40.28 -26.22 -8.95
CA ILE A 345 41.23 -27.34 -9.07
C ILE A 345 40.58 -28.49 -9.83
N SER A 346 39.40 -28.94 -9.38
CA SER A 346 38.78 -30.17 -9.91
C SER A 346 38.32 -30.05 -11.35
N HIS A 347 37.91 -28.84 -11.78
CA HIS A 347 37.46 -28.58 -13.15
C HIS A 347 38.51 -27.92 -14.05
N ASN A 348 39.77 -27.88 -13.61
CA ASN A 348 40.89 -27.39 -14.41
C ASN A 348 41.37 -28.45 -15.42
N ILE A 349 42.14 -27.97 -16.39
CA ILE A 349 42.93 -28.81 -17.26
C ILE A 349 44.32 -29.01 -16.64
N ASP A 350 44.97 -30.16 -16.87
CA ASP A 350 46.34 -30.39 -16.38
C ASP A 350 47.31 -29.39 -17.03
N GLY A 351 48.14 -28.74 -16.23
CA GLY A 351 49.03 -27.68 -16.69
C GLY A 351 48.29 -26.34 -16.92
N GLY A 352 47.06 -26.19 -16.42
CA GLY A 352 46.28 -24.98 -16.50
C GLY A 352 46.68 -23.94 -15.46
N SER A 353 45.86 -22.91 -15.30
CA SER A 353 46.09 -21.83 -14.32
C SER A 353 44.88 -21.52 -13.46
N VAL A 354 45.14 -21.01 -12.24
CA VAL A 354 44.16 -20.47 -11.31
C VAL A 354 44.60 -19.05 -10.93
N ILE A 355 43.71 -18.07 -11.08
CA ILE A 355 43.96 -16.69 -10.72
C ILE A 355 42.98 -16.29 -9.60
N VAL A 356 43.52 -15.82 -8.49
CA VAL A 356 42.77 -15.37 -7.33
C VAL A 356 42.96 -13.87 -7.12
N LEU A 357 41.89 -13.11 -7.20
CA LEU A 357 41.92 -11.66 -7.05
C LEU A 357 40.99 -11.24 -5.88
N LEU A 358 41.54 -10.52 -4.94
CA LEU A 358 40.75 -9.94 -3.84
C LEU A 358 40.97 -8.44 -3.74
N ASN A 359 39.88 -7.70 -3.71
CA ASN A 359 39.88 -6.27 -3.41
C ASN A 359 38.77 -5.94 -2.38
N GLU A 360 38.62 -4.67 -2.03
CA GLU A 360 37.63 -4.22 -1.02
C GLU A 360 36.16 -4.51 -1.40
N LYS A 361 35.87 -4.79 -2.67
CA LYS A 361 34.51 -4.97 -3.18
C LYS A 361 34.18 -6.40 -3.60
N ASN A 362 35.17 -7.16 -4.02
CA ASN A 362 34.93 -8.49 -4.55
C ASN A 362 36.11 -9.47 -4.38
N LEU A 363 35.76 -10.74 -4.36
CA LEU A 363 36.62 -11.88 -4.53
C LEU A 363 36.35 -12.49 -5.92
N ILE A 364 37.35 -12.65 -6.74
CA ILE A 364 37.25 -13.26 -8.06
C ILE A 364 38.22 -14.44 -8.14
N ILE A 365 37.71 -15.62 -8.52
CA ILE A 365 38.52 -16.82 -8.78
C ILE A 365 38.28 -17.21 -10.22
N LYS A 366 39.41 -17.28 -11.00
CA LYS A 366 39.38 -17.68 -12.39
C LYS A 366 40.17 -18.98 -12.54
N ASN A 367 39.73 -19.85 -13.42
CA ASN A 367 40.45 -21.06 -13.77
C ASN A 367 40.32 -21.37 -15.26
N THR A 368 41.37 -21.95 -15.82
CA THR A 368 41.30 -22.64 -17.11
C THR A 368 40.42 -23.90 -16.98
N GLY A 369 39.80 -24.34 -18.05
CA GLY A 369 38.88 -25.48 -18.00
C GLY A 369 38.37 -25.87 -19.39
N VAL A 370 37.23 -26.52 -19.41
CA VAL A 370 36.54 -26.89 -20.67
C VAL A 370 36.10 -25.63 -21.39
N SER A 371 36.40 -25.51 -22.70
CA SER A 371 36.14 -24.27 -23.48
C SER A 371 34.65 -24.07 -23.83
N ASN A 372 33.75 -24.18 -22.86
CA ASN A 372 32.32 -23.94 -23.02
C ASN A 372 31.78 -23.11 -21.89
N ASP A 373 30.92 -22.14 -22.23
CA ASP A 373 30.10 -21.46 -21.25
C ASP A 373 29.10 -22.43 -20.61
N LEU A 374 29.14 -22.54 -19.29
CA LEU A 374 28.30 -23.45 -18.51
C LEU A 374 26.91 -22.89 -18.20
N GLY A 375 26.69 -21.59 -18.46
CA GLY A 375 25.46 -20.86 -18.22
C GLY A 375 25.23 -20.54 -16.73
N GLU A 376 25.23 -19.26 -16.41
CA GLU A 376 25.12 -18.74 -15.02
C GLU A 376 23.91 -19.31 -14.25
N GLU A 377 22.75 -19.40 -14.89
CA GLU A 377 21.52 -19.90 -14.23
C GLU A 377 21.60 -21.38 -13.84
N LYS A 378 22.44 -22.16 -14.52
CA LYS A 378 22.55 -23.63 -14.31
C LYS A 378 23.62 -23.97 -13.31
N ILE A 379 24.75 -23.25 -13.31
CA ILE A 379 25.95 -23.65 -12.58
C ILE A 379 25.76 -23.62 -11.05
N PHE A 380 24.88 -22.74 -10.54
CA PHE A 380 24.55 -22.62 -9.11
C PHE A 380 23.37 -23.51 -8.67
N LYS A 381 22.76 -24.31 -9.60
CA LYS A 381 21.69 -25.24 -9.22
C LYS A 381 22.24 -26.44 -8.47
N ARG A 382 21.46 -26.95 -7.50
CA ARG A 382 21.79 -28.14 -6.73
C ARG A 382 21.93 -29.37 -7.65
N PHE A 383 22.87 -30.23 -7.35
CA PHE A 383 23.14 -31.47 -8.08
C PHE A 383 23.47 -31.27 -9.58
N ASN A 384 23.82 -30.06 -9.98
CA ASN A 384 24.29 -29.82 -11.33
C ASN A 384 25.71 -30.34 -11.49
N LYS A 385 25.89 -31.33 -12.37
CA LYS A 385 27.18 -31.97 -12.65
C LYS A 385 27.39 -32.06 -14.14
N ASP A 386 28.63 -31.91 -14.56
CA ASP A 386 29.01 -32.31 -15.91
C ASP A 386 29.04 -33.85 -15.96
N ALA A 387 28.44 -34.44 -17.01
CA ALA A 387 28.32 -35.90 -17.17
C ALA A 387 29.67 -36.65 -17.14
N LYS A 388 30.77 -35.92 -17.34
CA LYS A 388 32.14 -36.48 -17.38
C LYS A 388 32.86 -36.45 -16.02
N ASN A 389 32.41 -35.67 -15.06
CA ASN A 389 33.07 -35.58 -13.75
C ASN A 389 32.19 -36.15 -12.63
N THR A 390 32.49 -37.41 -12.25
CA THR A 390 31.71 -38.17 -11.27
C THR A 390 32.05 -37.83 -9.81
N ASP A 391 33.19 -37.20 -9.53
CA ASP A 391 33.74 -37.09 -8.16
C ASP A 391 33.12 -35.92 -7.32
N GLY A 392 32.57 -34.90 -7.94
CA GLY A 392 31.93 -33.77 -7.23
C GLY A 392 30.55 -34.12 -6.67
N SER A 393 30.14 -33.46 -5.57
CA SER A 393 28.78 -33.59 -5.02
C SER A 393 27.71 -32.82 -5.84
N GLY A 394 28.11 -31.83 -6.66
CA GLY A 394 27.23 -30.91 -7.35
C GLY A 394 26.52 -29.93 -6.40
N LEU A 395 27.01 -29.77 -5.15
CA LEU A 395 26.46 -28.87 -4.14
C LEU A 395 27.39 -27.71 -3.80
N GLY A 396 28.67 -27.72 -4.17
CA GLY A 396 29.65 -26.72 -3.78
C GLY A 396 29.24 -25.30 -4.20
N LEU A 397 28.92 -25.11 -5.49
CA LEU A 397 28.48 -23.76 -5.98
C LEU A 397 27.09 -23.37 -5.47
N ALA A 398 26.19 -24.32 -5.19
CA ALA A 398 24.92 -24.05 -4.54
C ALA A 398 25.14 -23.55 -3.10
N ILE A 399 26.12 -24.08 -2.38
CA ILE A 399 26.53 -23.62 -1.05
C ILE A 399 27.12 -22.19 -1.14
N VAL A 400 27.99 -21.94 -2.12
CA VAL A 400 28.54 -20.59 -2.37
C VAL A 400 27.41 -19.57 -2.54
N LYS A 401 26.43 -19.90 -3.37
CA LYS A 401 25.26 -19.04 -3.60
C LYS A 401 24.44 -18.83 -2.34
N ALA A 402 24.14 -19.88 -1.60
CA ALA A 402 23.38 -19.80 -0.35
C ALA A 402 24.09 -18.97 0.74
N ILE A 403 25.41 -19.11 0.88
CA ILE A 403 26.20 -18.29 1.80
C ILE A 403 26.19 -16.81 1.36
N ALA A 404 26.35 -16.55 0.08
CA ALA A 404 26.32 -15.19 -0.45
C ALA A 404 24.93 -14.53 -0.19
N GLU A 405 23.84 -15.22 -0.50
CA GLU A 405 22.47 -14.74 -0.23
C GLU A 405 22.21 -14.50 1.28
N LEU A 406 22.82 -15.31 2.18
CA LEU A 406 22.70 -15.11 3.63
C LEU A 406 23.29 -13.78 4.11
N TYR A 407 24.34 -13.29 3.44
CA TYR A 407 25.08 -12.07 3.80
C TYR A 407 24.80 -10.90 2.85
N ASP A 408 23.77 -11.00 1.99
CA ASP A 408 23.42 -10.01 0.97
C ASP A 408 24.54 -9.73 -0.05
N PHE A 409 25.44 -10.71 -0.27
CA PHE A 409 26.45 -10.69 -1.31
C PHE A 409 25.85 -11.13 -2.63
N SER A 410 26.40 -10.68 -3.75
CA SER A 410 26.04 -11.19 -5.07
C SER A 410 27.11 -12.11 -5.62
N VAL A 411 26.69 -13.21 -6.27
CA VAL A 411 27.58 -14.16 -6.95
C VAL A 411 27.25 -14.15 -8.43
N SER A 412 28.29 -14.09 -9.25
CA SER A 412 28.18 -14.19 -10.71
C SER A 412 29.21 -15.14 -11.29
N TYR A 413 28.88 -15.65 -12.47
CA TYR A 413 29.74 -16.51 -13.29
C TYR A 413 29.83 -15.91 -14.69
N ASP A 414 31.02 -15.92 -15.24
CA ASP A 414 31.29 -15.55 -16.63
C ASP A 414 32.34 -16.45 -17.26
N PHE A 415 32.32 -16.60 -18.59
CA PHE A 415 33.34 -17.30 -19.35
C PHE A 415 34.00 -16.34 -20.35
N LYS A 416 35.24 -15.93 -20.04
CA LYS A 416 35.97 -14.93 -20.81
C LYS A 416 37.40 -15.39 -21.05
N ASN A 417 37.93 -15.16 -22.27
CA ASN A 417 39.32 -15.44 -22.64
C ASN A 417 39.76 -16.89 -22.36
N GLY A 418 38.84 -17.87 -22.47
CA GLY A 418 39.13 -19.28 -22.21
C GLY A 418 39.19 -19.62 -20.70
N MET A 419 38.78 -18.75 -19.80
CA MET A 419 38.75 -18.97 -18.36
C MET A 419 37.33 -18.87 -17.80
N HIS A 420 37.02 -19.75 -16.87
CA HIS A 420 35.82 -19.63 -16.02
C HIS A 420 36.11 -18.65 -14.90
N GLU A 421 35.24 -17.65 -14.73
CA GLU A 421 35.37 -16.60 -13.74
C GLU A 421 34.18 -16.66 -12.76
N PHE A 422 34.47 -16.84 -11.48
CA PHE A 422 33.51 -16.80 -10.39
C PHE A 422 33.78 -15.54 -9.56
N SER A 423 32.76 -14.66 -9.42
CA SER A 423 32.87 -13.43 -8.67
C SER A 423 31.89 -13.38 -7.51
N VAL A 424 32.38 -13.02 -6.33
CA VAL A 424 31.57 -12.76 -5.14
C VAL A 424 31.74 -11.28 -4.78
N ASN A 425 30.68 -10.50 -4.85
CA ASN A 425 30.69 -9.07 -4.50
C ASN A 425 30.07 -8.86 -3.12
N PHE A 426 30.75 -8.09 -2.26
CA PHE A 426 30.39 -7.84 -0.86
C PHE A 426 29.63 -6.53 -0.68
#